data_d0809644cce726f60b08a681b75a5d7a
#
_entry.id   d0809644cce726f60b08a681b75a5d7a
#
_cell.length_a   1.000
_cell.length_b   1.000
_cell.length_c   1.000
_cell.angle_alpha   90.00
_cell.angle_beta   90.00
_cell.angle_gamma   90.00
#
_symmetry.space_group_name_H-M   'P 1'
#
loop_
_entity.id
_entity.type
_entity.pdbx_description
1 polymer ?
#
loop_
_entity_poly.entity_id
_entity_poly.type
_entity_poly.pdbx_seq_one_letter_code
_entity_poly.pdbx_strand_id
1 'polypeptide(L)'
;MAYFLKKSNLNKGTYLQIYESFYDPRKKNTAHRSYKALGYVHELQEKGIEDPVAFFKDEVARLNQQLAVQRQNEKDLQISEETPEKLLGYFPLKNLNESLDVKKYIDLMQTATDFKFNVFSLLSSLIYSRAVCPCSKAKTFDEVLPKLYEPARFSLNQLYAGLEYLGSEYEKIIEIYNHQINRKYPFDTSHTYFDCTNFYFEIDREDDFRRKGPSKENRKDPIVGMGLLLDAHQIPIGMKLYPGNESEKPVIRKVIDDLKSRNNISGKTIQVADKGLNCSENILHAVKSGDGYLFSKSVKQLPETEQVWVLLENDYRDVKNEKGDLLYRIKECVDDFPYKYTDEQGREKIVRLQEKRVAVYNPQLAKKQKNEISRQIEKAKILRAGQAKRSEYGDSAKFVTFQAVDEEGKKSKDKVKVLMNEKAIEKAQALAGYNLFVTSEIHMSDSEVYHTYHNLWRIEESFRIMKSQLDARPVYLQKEDTITGHFLICYLAVLLTRLLQFKVLGDRYCSEDILNFFKQFRAARVSERKYINLTR
;
A
#
# COMPACT_ATOMS: atom_id res chain seq x y z
N MET A 1 32.69 30.07 -4.87
CA MET A 1 32.64 31.21 -3.94
C MET A 1 34.00 31.88 -3.94
N ALA A 2 34.02 33.19 -3.84
CA ALA A 2 35.25 33.98 -3.61
C ALA A 2 34.85 35.25 -2.86
N TYR A 3 35.73 35.71 -1.98
CA TYR A 3 35.57 36.98 -1.29
C TYR A 3 36.23 38.10 -2.07
N PHE A 4 35.65 39.29 -1.99
CA PHE A 4 36.26 40.50 -2.56
C PHE A 4 35.91 41.74 -1.74
N LEU A 5 36.81 42.71 -1.71
CA LEU A 5 36.61 44.00 -1.05
C LEU A 5 35.79 44.91 -1.96
N LYS A 6 34.60 45.30 -1.54
CA LYS A 6 33.78 46.30 -2.21
C LYS A 6 33.99 47.67 -1.58
N LYS A 7 34.27 48.65 -2.43
CA LYS A 7 34.37 50.07 -2.09
C LYS A 7 33.12 50.79 -2.60
N SER A 8 32.47 51.53 -1.75
CA SER A 8 31.30 52.33 -2.10
C SER A 8 31.55 53.77 -1.67
N ASN A 9 31.50 54.72 -2.62
CA ASN A 9 31.63 56.13 -2.30
C ASN A 9 30.26 56.66 -1.90
N LEU A 10 30.09 56.97 -0.61
CA LEU A 10 28.87 57.51 -0.01
C LEU A 10 29.11 58.96 0.43
N ASN A 11 28.02 59.66 0.78
CA ASN A 11 28.10 61.09 1.17
C ASN A 11 29.04 61.38 2.36
N LYS A 12 29.34 60.38 3.20
CA LYS A 12 30.25 60.48 4.34
C LYS A 12 31.69 59.98 4.05
N GLY A 13 31.99 59.60 2.80
CA GLY A 13 33.30 59.08 2.41
C GLY A 13 33.25 57.65 1.83
N THR A 14 34.42 57.07 1.65
CA THR A 14 34.56 55.70 1.11
C THR A 14 34.20 54.67 2.19
N TYR A 15 33.19 53.86 1.93
CA TYR A 15 32.74 52.76 2.80
C TYR A 15 33.25 51.42 2.28
N LEU A 16 33.78 50.59 3.19
CA LEU A 16 34.35 49.28 2.87
C LEU A 16 33.43 48.14 3.37
N GLN A 17 33.28 47.11 2.52
CA GLN A 17 32.59 45.89 2.83
C GLN A 17 33.29 44.70 2.18
N ILE A 18 33.30 43.56 2.85
CA ILE A 18 33.67 42.30 2.22
C ILE A 18 32.40 41.65 1.67
N TYR A 19 32.42 41.29 0.41
CA TYR A 19 31.37 40.59 -0.30
C TYR A 19 31.81 39.17 -0.62
N GLU A 20 30.82 38.28 -0.64
CA GLU A 20 30.97 36.91 -1.10
C GLU A 20 30.26 36.74 -2.43
N SER A 21 30.93 36.14 -3.40
CA SER A 21 30.32 35.71 -4.66
C SER A 21 29.86 34.28 -4.57
N PHE A 22 28.65 33.96 -5.05
CA PHE A 22 28.09 32.61 -5.10
C PHE A 22 27.29 32.42 -6.39
N TYR A 23 27.13 31.17 -6.81
CA TYR A 23 26.26 30.82 -7.92
C TYR A 23 24.80 30.74 -7.44
N ASP A 24 23.92 31.54 -8.08
CA ASP A 24 22.46 31.48 -7.83
C ASP A 24 21.81 30.55 -8.88
N PRO A 25 21.34 29.38 -8.49
CA PRO A 25 20.71 28.45 -9.44
C PRO A 25 19.42 28.97 -10.08
N ARG A 26 18.73 29.89 -9.42
CA ARG A 26 17.47 30.49 -9.92
C ARG A 26 17.74 31.47 -11.04
N LYS A 27 18.83 32.23 -10.90
CA LYS A 27 19.27 33.24 -11.90
C LYS A 27 20.24 32.68 -12.94
N LYS A 28 20.70 31.44 -12.73
CA LYS A 28 21.75 30.78 -13.53
C LYS A 28 22.98 31.65 -13.71
N ASN A 29 23.31 32.49 -12.73
CA ASN A 29 24.39 33.46 -12.80
C ASN A 29 25.06 33.64 -11.43
N THR A 30 26.24 34.29 -11.41
CA THR A 30 26.94 34.66 -10.18
C THR A 30 26.21 35.80 -9.49
N ALA A 31 25.86 35.62 -8.23
CA ALA A 31 25.31 36.64 -7.36
C ALA A 31 26.29 36.99 -6.24
N HIS A 32 26.09 38.13 -5.63
CA HIS A 32 26.93 38.67 -4.57
C HIS A 32 26.09 38.99 -3.34
N ARG A 33 26.61 38.71 -2.16
CA ARG A 33 26.01 39.13 -0.89
C ARG A 33 27.06 39.75 0.03
N SER A 34 26.65 40.64 0.93
CA SER A 34 27.52 41.19 1.95
C SER A 34 27.89 40.10 2.96
N TYR A 35 29.20 39.90 3.16
CA TYR A 35 29.74 38.98 4.15
C TYR A 35 30.03 39.71 5.47
N LYS A 36 30.75 40.88 5.39
CA LYS A 36 31.14 41.66 6.56
C LYS A 36 31.15 43.15 6.22
N ALA A 37 30.44 43.96 6.99
CA ALA A 37 30.51 45.41 6.92
C ALA A 37 31.75 45.87 7.72
N LEU A 38 32.55 46.75 7.16
CA LEU A 38 33.80 47.18 7.78
C LEU A 38 33.71 48.62 8.32
N GLY A 39 33.07 49.52 7.61
CA GLY A 39 32.93 50.94 7.99
C GLY A 39 33.57 51.90 7.01
N TYR A 40 33.58 53.17 7.38
CA TYR A 40 34.21 54.23 6.59
C TYR A 40 35.72 54.23 6.74
N VAL A 41 36.45 54.55 5.67
CA VAL A 41 37.93 54.57 5.66
C VAL A 41 38.49 55.47 6.73
N HIS A 42 37.94 56.69 6.91
CA HIS A 42 38.40 57.64 7.93
C HIS A 42 38.15 57.11 9.37
N GLU A 43 37.01 56.46 9.64
CA GLU A 43 36.73 55.87 10.95
C GLU A 43 37.67 54.70 11.28
N LEU A 44 38.08 53.96 10.26
CA LEU A 44 39.04 52.86 10.39
C LEU A 44 40.48 53.37 10.61
N GLN A 45 40.80 54.51 10.00
CA GLN A 45 42.09 55.20 10.23
C GLN A 45 42.18 55.76 11.65
N GLU A 46 41.10 56.37 12.14
CA GLU A 46 41.00 56.83 13.54
C GLU A 46 41.15 55.66 14.54
N LYS A 47 40.78 54.44 14.17
CA LYS A 47 40.98 53.22 14.96
C LYS A 47 42.39 52.62 14.83
N GLY A 48 43.34 53.32 14.18
CA GLY A 48 44.74 52.94 14.09
C GLY A 48 45.12 52.06 12.89
N ILE A 49 44.26 51.94 11.87
CA ILE A 49 44.59 51.22 10.64
C ILE A 49 45.10 52.25 9.62
N GLU A 50 46.43 52.35 9.40
CA GLU A 50 47.02 53.37 8.52
C GLU A 50 46.49 53.31 7.09
N ASP A 51 46.39 52.12 6.49
CA ASP A 51 45.76 51.90 5.18
C ASP A 51 44.66 50.82 5.27
N PRO A 52 43.43 51.21 5.58
CA PRO A 52 42.31 50.25 5.68
C PRO A 52 42.06 49.46 4.39
N VAL A 53 42.34 50.05 3.22
CA VAL A 53 42.13 49.37 1.94
C VAL A 53 43.14 48.26 1.72
N ALA A 54 44.42 48.50 1.96
CA ALA A 54 45.46 47.48 1.89
C ALA A 54 45.23 46.40 2.91
N PHE A 55 44.98 46.77 4.20
CA PHE A 55 44.72 45.85 5.29
C PHE A 55 43.58 44.86 4.98
N PHE A 56 42.43 45.34 4.53
CA PHE A 56 41.30 44.48 4.21
C PHE A 56 41.43 43.76 2.88
N LYS A 57 42.26 44.19 1.95
CA LYS A 57 42.65 43.38 0.80
C LYS A 57 43.46 42.15 1.23
N ASP A 58 44.36 42.28 2.19
CA ASP A 58 45.12 41.15 2.73
C ASP A 58 44.23 40.22 3.52
N GLU A 59 43.26 40.72 4.30
CA GLU A 59 42.25 39.90 4.97
C GLU A 59 41.43 39.09 3.96
N VAL A 60 40.99 39.72 2.86
CA VAL A 60 40.29 39.05 1.76
C VAL A 60 41.17 37.99 1.08
N ALA A 61 42.45 38.26 0.89
CA ALA A 61 43.40 37.29 0.33
C ALA A 61 43.53 36.06 1.24
N ARG A 62 43.65 36.26 2.56
CA ARG A 62 43.65 35.16 3.56
C ARG A 62 42.37 34.34 3.56
N LEU A 63 41.20 34.99 3.52
CA LEU A 63 39.90 34.30 3.41
C LEU A 63 39.81 33.44 2.14
N ASN A 64 40.30 33.97 1.00
CA ASN A 64 40.32 33.21 -0.25
C ASN A 64 41.31 32.06 -0.23
N GLN A 65 42.47 32.24 0.45
CA GLN A 65 43.44 31.17 0.63
C GLN A 65 42.88 30.05 1.53
N GLN A 66 42.22 30.40 2.63
CA GLN A 66 41.53 29.41 3.51
C GLN A 66 40.45 28.65 2.74
N LEU A 67 39.64 29.35 1.91
CA LEU A 67 38.68 28.74 1.03
C LEU A 67 39.31 27.80 -0.01
N ALA A 68 40.47 28.14 -0.55
CA ALA A 68 41.21 27.31 -1.51
C ALA A 68 41.72 26.01 -0.84
N VAL A 69 42.28 26.13 0.36
CA VAL A 69 42.73 24.98 1.17
C VAL A 69 41.53 24.08 1.54
N GLN A 70 40.44 24.68 1.99
CA GLN A 70 39.22 23.93 2.30
C GLN A 70 38.66 23.16 1.08
N ARG A 71 38.66 23.82 -0.12
CA ARG A 71 38.27 23.18 -1.37
C ARG A 71 39.22 22.07 -1.82
N GLN A 72 40.51 22.22 -1.57
CA GLN A 72 41.47 21.16 -1.84
C GLN A 72 41.24 19.97 -0.92
N ASN A 73 41.10 20.22 0.38
CA ASN A 73 40.77 19.17 1.35
C ASN A 73 39.46 18.45 1.02
N GLU A 74 38.43 19.20 0.55
CA GLU A 74 37.15 18.62 0.09
C GLU A 74 37.30 17.75 -1.18
N LYS A 75 38.27 18.08 -2.08
CA LYS A 75 38.56 17.24 -3.25
C LYS A 75 39.28 15.95 -2.90
N ASP A 76 40.08 15.99 -1.86
CA ASP A 76 40.92 14.87 -1.42
C ASP A 76 40.22 13.98 -0.36
N LEU A 77 38.97 14.30 0.01
CA LEU A 77 38.15 13.49 0.94
C LEU A 77 37.93 12.10 0.37
N GLN A 78 38.56 11.11 0.99
CA GLN A 78 38.30 9.70 0.76
C GLN A 78 37.00 9.31 1.47
N ILE A 79 36.23 8.38 0.88
CA ILE A 79 35.09 7.78 1.54
C ILE A 79 35.59 6.90 2.67
N SER A 80 35.17 7.17 3.90
CA SER A 80 35.43 6.39 5.11
C SER A 80 34.11 5.92 5.73
N GLU A 81 34.17 5.10 6.76
CA GLU A 81 32.99 4.68 7.54
C GLU A 81 32.26 5.86 8.19
N GLU A 82 32.96 6.96 8.46
CA GLU A 82 32.41 8.19 9.03
C GLU A 82 31.74 9.11 7.97
N THR A 83 31.90 8.81 6.67
CA THR A 83 31.32 9.64 5.63
C THR A 83 29.79 9.54 5.66
N PRO A 84 29.06 10.68 5.81
CA PRO A 84 27.61 10.62 5.94
C PRO A 84 26.93 10.00 4.72
N GLU A 85 26.22 8.90 4.95
CA GLU A 85 25.38 8.26 3.95
C GLU A 85 24.06 9.02 3.78
N LYS A 86 23.58 9.19 2.55
CA LYS A 86 22.28 9.74 2.20
C LYS A 86 21.46 8.74 1.42
N LEU A 87 20.21 8.56 1.84
CA LEU A 87 19.20 7.74 1.19
C LEU A 87 18.47 8.64 0.17
N LEU A 88 18.70 8.43 -1.12
CA LEU A 88 18.16 9.29 -2.18
C LEU A 88 17.07 8.58 -3.03
N GLY A 89 16.86 7.29 -2.83
CA GLY A 89 15.94 6.51 -3.65
C GLY A 89 14.48 7.00 -3.64
N TYR A 90 14.08 7.79 -2.64
CA TYR A 90 12.73 8.34 -2.54
C TYR A 90 12.47 9.56 -3.45
N PHE A 91 13.48 10.11 -4.14
CA PHE A 91 13.29 11.31 -4.95
C PHE A 91 12.18 11.22 -5.99
N PRO A 92 11.97 10.09 -6.70
CA PRO A 92 10.80 9.95 -7.56
C PRO A 92 9.47 10.13 -6.83
N LEU A 93 9.34 9.56 -5.61
CA LEU A 93 8.15 9.76 -4.78
C LEU A 93 8.02 11.20 -4.29
N LYS A 94 9.14 11.85 -3.90
CA LYS A 94 9.15 13.25 -3.48
C LYS A 94 8.65 14.14 -4.61
N ASN A 95 9.23 14.02 -5.80
CA ASN A 95 8.84 14.81 -6.96
C ASN A 95 7.37 14.61 -7.34
N LEU A 96 6.90 13.37 -7.29
CA LEU A 96 5.49 13.04 -7.54
C LEU A 96 4.58 13.68 -6.47
N ASN A 97 4.89 13.49 -5.19
CA ASN A 97 4.12 14.03 -4.07
C ASN A 97 4.04 15.57 -4.10
N GLU A 98 5.16 16.24 -4.36
CA GLU A 98 5.19 17.70 -4.52
C GLU A 98 4.36 18.17 -5.72
N SER A 99 4.36 17.41 -6.81
CA SER A 99 3.61 17.73 -8.03
C SER A 99 2.09 17.62 -7.88
N LEU A 100 1.59 16.99 -6.79
CA LEU A 100 0.17 16.84 -6.48
C LEU A 100 -0.40 18.05 -5.70
N ASP A 101 0.43 19.03 -5.29
CA ASP A 101 0.00 20.22 -4.53
C ASP A 101 -0.77 19.93 -3.22
N VAL A 102 -0.61 18.73 -2.65
CA VAL A 102 -1.30 18.34 -1.40
C VAL A 102 -0.85 19.16 -0.20
N LYS A 103 0.38 19.68 -0.25
CA LYS A 103 1.00 20.46 0.83
C LYS A 103 0.10 21.59 1.33
N LYS A 104 -0.45 22.40 0.44
CA LYS A 104 -1.27 23.57 0.80
C LYS A 104 -2.53 23.20 1.59
N TYR A 105 -3.12 22.05 1.31
CA TYR A 105 -4.32 21.56 2.02
C TYR A 105 -3.97 20.96 3.37
N ILE A 106 -2.86 20.24 3.48
CA ILE A 106 -2.36 19.73 4.76
C ILE A 106 -1.91 20.88 5.66
N ASP A 107 -1.23 21.89 5.11
CA ASP A 107 -0.86 23.12 5.85
C ASP A 107 -2.11 23.87 6.34
N LEU A 108 -3.19 23.92 5.54
CA LEU A 108 -4.46 24.49 5.95
C LEU A 108 -5.11 23.68 7.09
N MET A 109 -5.10 22.35 7.01
CA MET A 109 -5.59 21.51 8.13
C MET A 109 -4.80 21.76 9.40
N GLN A 110 -3.49 21.96 9.30
CA GLN A 110 -2.63 22.25 10.45
C GLN A 110 -3.00 23.56 11.15
N THR A 111 -3.58 24.55 10.47
CA THR A 111 -3.98 25.84 11.11
C THR A 111 -4.98 25.67 12.23
N ALA A 112 -5.73 24.57 12.26
CA ALA A 112 -6.66 24.20 13.32
C ALA A 112 -5.97 23.51 14.52
N THR A 113 -4.64 23.42 14.54
CA THR A 113 -3.86 22.76 15.60
C THR A 113 -2.84 23.71 16.22
N ASP A 114 -2.37 23.39 17.42
CA ASP A 114 -1.31 24.13 18.12
C ASP A 114 0.11 23.60 17.80
N PHE A 115 0.27 22.78 16.77
CA PHE A 115 1.56 22.19 16.42
C PHE A 115 2.59 23.24 16.01
N LYS A 116 3.78 23.14 16.60
CA LYS A 116 4.94 24.02 16.30
C LYS A 116 5.91 23.40 15.27
N PHE A 117 5.53 22.29 14.64
CA PHE A 117 6.25 21.62 13.57
C PHE A 117 5.35 21.50 12.33
N ASN A 118 5.93 21.34 11.16
CA ASN A 118 5.15 21.23 9.92
C ASN A 118 4.64 19.79 9.72
N VAL A 119 3.32 19.61 9.70
CA VAL A 119 2.64 18.31 9.56
C VAL A 119 2.89 17.68 8.20
N PHE A 120 2.90 18.46 7.12
CA PHE A 120 3.20 17.94 5.78
C PHE A 120 4.63 17.43 5.69
N SER A 121 5.60 18.15 6.28
CA SER A 121 7.00 17.70 6.32
C SER A 121 7.13 16.39 7.10
N LEU A 122 6.40 16.24 8.21
CA LEU A 122 6.37 15.00 8.99
C LEU A 122 5.76 13.86 8.17
N LEU A 123 4.58 14.06 7.60
CA LEU A 123 3.89 13.06 6.77
C LEU A 123 4.78 12.58 5.62
N SER A 124 5.33 13.53 4.84
CA SER A 124 6.18 13.23 3.69
C SER A 124 7.45 12.49 4.09
N SER A 125 8.12 12.93 5.18
CA SER A 125 9.32 12.27 5.70
C SER A 125 9.05 10.84 6.15
N LEU A 126 7.89 10.57 6.77
CA LEU A 126 7.50 9.23 7.19
C LEU A 126 7.15 8.33 6.00
N ILE A 127 6.50 8.86 4.95
CA ILE A 127 6.24 8.14 3.70
C ILE A 127 7.56 7.75 3.03
N TYR A 128 8.49 8.71 2.87
CA TYR A 128 9.77 8.47 2.21
C TYR A 128 10.65 7.49 3.00
N SER A 129 10.72 7.67 4.32
CA SER A 129 11.46 6.74 5.19
C SER A 129 10.90 5.32 5.11
N ARG A 130 9.56 5.17 5.05
CA ARG A 130 8.91 3.86 4.90
C ARG A 130 9.25 3.19 3.58
N ALA A 131 9.40 3.96 2.50
CA ALA A 131 9.76 3.44 1.18
C ALA A 131 11.24 3.01 1.08
N VAL A 132 12.18 3.78 1.67
CA VAL A 132 13.61 3.52 1.54
C VAL A 132 14.20 2.60 2.61
N CYS A 133 13.68 2.65 3.84
CA CYS A 133 14.17 1.85 4.96
C CYS A 133 13.06 1.60 5.99
N PRO A 134 12.16 0.64 5.75
CA PRO A 134 11.07 0.31 6.65
C PRO A 134 11.59 -0.15 8.01
N CYS A 135 11.16 0.50 9.09
CA CYS A 135 11.51 0.13 10.46
C CYS A 135 10.52 0.74 11.48
N SER A 136 10.75 0.53 12.78
CA SER A 136 9.95 1.14 13.85
C SER A 136 10.02 2.66 13.81
N LYS A 137 9.05 3.36 14.42
CA LYS A 137 9.03 4.82 14.43
C LYS A 137 10.22 5.44 15.15
N ALA A 138 10.64 4.84 16.27
CA ALA A 138 11.84 5.28 16.98
C ALA A 138 13.09 5.12 16.10
N LYS A 139 13.29 3.94 15.53
CA LYS A 139 14.43 3.69 14.63
C LYS A 139 14.37 4.57 13.37
N THR A 140 13.17 4.82 12.82
CA THR A 140 13.00 5.78 11.72
C THR A 140 13.52 7.17 12.13
N PHE A 141 13.17 7.63 13.33
CA PHE A 141 13.60 8.93 13.84
C PHE A 141 15.12 9.00 14.02
N ASP A 142 15.71 8.00 14.67
CA ASP A 142 17.12 8.02 15.04
C ASP A 142 18.06 7.72 13.86
N GLU A 143 17.70 6.78 12.98
CA GLU A 143 18.64 6.24 11.99
C GLU A 143 18.29 6.59 10.53
N VAL A 144 17.00 6.83 10.18
CA VAL A 144 16.58 7.02 8.79
C VAL A 144 16.40 8.48 8.44
N LEU A 145 15.65 9.22 9.27
CA LEU A 145 15.37 10.65 9.01
C LEU A 145 16.65 11.49 8.86
N PRO A 146 17.72 11.30 9.67
CA PRO A 146 18.98 12.04 9.49
C PRO A 146 19.67 11.76 8.15
N LYS A 147 19.42 10.58 7.55
CA LYS A 147 19.99 10.16 6.27
C LYS A 147 19.20 10.64 5.05
N LEU A 148 17.99 11.20 5.22
CA LEU A 148 17.29 11.84 4.12
C LEU A 148 18.07 13.06 3.64
N TYR A 149 17.89 13.45 2.37
CA TYR A 149 18.57 14.61 1.79
C TYR A 149 18.28 15.91 2.56
N GLU A 150 17.00 16.12 2.87
CA GLU A 150 16.53 17.22 3.71
C GLU A 150 15.90 16.65 4.98
N PRO A 151 16.67 16.49 6.07
CA PRO A 151 16.14 15.96 7.32
C PRO A 151 15.05 16.88 7.89
N ALA A 152 13.92 16.29 8.26
CA ALA A 152 12.84 17.02 8.89
C ALA A 152 13.23 17.46 10.32
N ARG A 153 12.78 18.65 10.72
CA ARG A 153 13.09 19.26 12.02
C ARG A 153 11.92 19.10 12.97
N PHE A 154 11.83 17.96 13.64
CA PHE A 154 10.88 17.70 14.72
C PHE A 154 11.49 16.71 15.72
N SER A 155 11.00 16.72 16.96
CA SER A 155 11.42 15.78 18.00
C SER A 155 10.67 14.44 17.88
N LEU A 156 11.13 13.41 18.60
CA LEU A 156 10.45 12.11 18.66
C LEU A 156 9.01 12.25 19.23
N ASN A 157 8.82 13.10 20.25
CA ASN A 157 7.49 13.35 20.81
C ASN A 157 6.57 14.02 19.77
N GLN A 158 7.09 14.96 18.98
CA GLN A 158 6.36 15.59 17.89
C GLN A 158 6.03 14.59 16.77
N LEU A 159 6.92 13.61 16.51
CA LEU A 159 6.62 12.53 15.58
C LEU A 159 5.39 11.72 16.02
N TYR A 160 5.35 11.30 17.30
CA TYR A 160 4.20 10.53 17.79
C TYR A 160 2.91 11.36 17.87
N ALA A 161 2.98 12.63 18.30
CA ALA A 161 1.84 13.53 18.30
C ALA A 161 1.30 13.78 16.88
N GLY A 162 2.21 13.99 15.92
CA GLY A 162 1.83 14.13 14.52
C GLY A 162 1.28 12.83 13.93
N LEU A 163 1.81 11.67 14.31
CA LEU A 163 1.29 10.37 13.87
C LEU A 163 -0.14 10.12 14.38
N GLU A 164 -0.42 10.49 15.64
CA GLU A 164 -1.76 10.42 16.24
C GLU A 164 -2.74 11.34 15.48
N TYR A 165 -2.36 12.58 15.21
CA TYR A 165 -3.15 13.52 14.42
C TYR A 165 -3.39 13.03 12.97
N LEU A 166 -2.37 12.49 12.32
CA LEU A 166 -2.52 11.92 10.98
C LEU A 166 -3.50 10.74 10.96
N GLY A 167 -3.54 9.98 12.04
CA GLY A 167 -4.49 8.87 12.19
C GLY A 167 -5.92 9.34 12.45
N SER A 168 -6.12 10.34 13.30
CA SER A 168 -7.46 10.91 13.55
C SER A 168 -8.06 11.57 12.30
N GLU A 169 -7.21 12.12 11.43
CA GLU A 169 -7.63 12.83 10.19
C GLU A 169 -7.41 11.99 8.91
N TYR A 170 -7.19 10.66 9.03
CA TYR A 170 -6.75 9.84 7.90
C TYR A 170 -7.69 9.87 6.71
N GLU A 171 -8.99 9.89 6.93
CA GLU A 171 -10.00 9.91 5.87
C GLU A 171 -9.92 11.20 5.05
N LYS A 172 -9.80 12.34 5.73
CA LYS A 172 -9.65 13.65 5.10
C LYS A 172 -8.33 13.80 4.33
N ILE A 173 -7.27 13.20 4.87
CA ILE A 173 -5.98 13.18 4.17
C ILE A 173 -6.08 12.36 2.89
N ILE A 174 -6.72 11.18 2.92
CA ILE A 174 -6.97 10.37 1.72
C ILE A 174 -7.82 11.15 0.71
N GLU A 175 -8.88 11.82 1.15
CA GLU A 175 -9.71 12.66 0.29
C GLU A 175 -8.91 13.76 -0.40
N ILE A 176 -8.03 14.46 0.33
CA ILE A 176 -7.14 15.49 -0.24
C ILE A 176 -6.24 14.88 -1.33
N TYR A 177 -5.60 13.72 -1.04
CA TYR A 177 -4.77 13.04 -2.04
C TYR A 177 -5.60 12.65 -3.26
N ASN A 178 -6.75 12.02 -3.07
CA ASN A 178 -7.62 11.61 -4.17
C ASN A 178 -8.06 12.77 -5.04
N HIS A 179 -8.48 13.88 -4.43
CA HIS A 179 -8.88 15.08 -5.15
C HIS A 179 -7.73 15.65 -6.01
N GLN A 180 -6.52 15.72 -5.46
CA GLN A 180 -5.36 16.23 -6.19
C GLN A 180 -4.87 15.25 -7.27
N ILE A 181 -4.90 13.95 -6.99
CA ILE A 181 -4.56 12.92 -7.98
C ILE A 181 -5.57 12.94 -9.13
N ASN A 182 -6.86 12.96 -8.84
CA ASN A 182 -7.91 12.95 -9.86
C ASN A 182 -7.84 14.15 -10.81
N ARG A 183 -7.39 15.32 -10.32
CA ARG A 183 -7.16 16.50 -11.17
C ARG A 183 -6.03 16.30 -12.17
N LYS A 184 -4.99 15.54 -11.83
CA LYS A 184 -3.79 15.35 -12.66
C LYS A 184 -3.82 14.04 -13.43
N TYR A 185 -4.34 13.01 -12.80
CA TYR A 185 -4.48 11.64 -13.30
C TYR A 185 -5.89 11.15 -13.00
N PRO A 186 -6.88 11.44 -13.86
CA PRO A 186 -8.26 11.06 -13.62
C PRO A 186 -8.41 9.58 -13.28
N PHE A 187 -9.17 9.30 -12.24
CA PHE A 187 -9.53 7.93 -11.86
C PHE A 187 -10.50 7.33 -12.87
N ASP A 188 -10.31 6.06 -13.16
CA ASP A 188 -11.30 5.29 -13.90
C ASP A 188 -12.15 4.48 -12.90
N THR A 189 -13.37 4.94 -12.68
CA THR A 189 -14.32 4.33 -11.75
C THR A 189 -15.36 3.45 -12.46
N SER A 190 -15.14 3.09 -13.74
CA SER A 190 -16.00 2.17 -14.48
C SER A 190 -16.16 0.84 -13.76
N HIS A 191 -15.09 0.37 -13.13
CA HIS A 191 -15.12 -0.71 -12.16
C HIS A 191 -14.11 -0.46 -11.04
N THR A 192 -14.38 -1.04 -9.88
CA THR A 192 -13.56 -0.88 -8.68
C THR A 192 -13.26 -2.25 -8.08
N TYR A 193 -12.03 -2.42 -7.60
CA TYR A 193 -11.57 -3.66 -6.97
C TYR A 193 -11.54 -3.49 -5.48
N PHE A 194 -12.17 -4.41 -4.75
CA PHE A 194 -12.17 -4.41 -3.31
C PHE A 194 -11.72 -5.77 -2.76
N ASP A 195 -10.82 -5.74 -1.78
CA ASP A 195 -10.48 -6.90 -0.96
C ASP A 195 -10.08 -6.45 0.45
N CYS A 196 -10.07 -7.42 1.36
CA CYS A 196 -9.68 -7.23 2.75
C CYS A 196 -8.44 -8.06 3.08
N THR A 197 -7.67 -7.56 4.03
CA THR A 197 -6.60 -8.31 4.67
C THR A 197 -6.61 -8.02 6.17
N ASN A 198 -5.72 -8.68 6.93
CA ASN A 198 -5.53 -8.38 8.34
C ASN A 198 -4.04 -8.28 8.69
N PHE A 199 -3.77 -7.53 9.75
CA PHE A 199 -2.45 -7.33 10.34
C PHE A 199 -2.49 -7.78 11.78
N TYR A 200 -1.55 -8.62 12.20
CA TYR A 200 -1.45 -9.11 13.56
C TYR A 200 -0.61 -8.20 14.46
N PHE A 201 -0.90 -8.25 15.74
CA PHE A 201 -0.18 -7.55 16.80
C PHE A 201 0.36 -8.57 17.80
N GLU A 202 1.63 -8.57 18.05
CA GLU A 202 2.30 -9.44 19.01
C GLU A 202 2.03 -8.96 20.44
N ILE A 203 0.77 -9.09 20.87
CA ILE A 203 0.27 -8.71 22.20
C ILE A 203 -0.63 -9.81 22.76
N ASP A 204 -0.62 -9.93 24.08
CA ASP A 204 -1.42 -10.96 24.77
C ASP A 204 -2.89 -10.56 24.97
N ARG A 205 -3.13 -9.26 25.18
CA ARG A 205 -4.46 -8.72 25.52
C ARG A 205 -5.10 -8.00 24.33
N GLU A 206 -6.38 -8.22 24.18
CA GLU A 206 -7.23 -7.51 23.23
C GLU A 206 -7.63 -6.14 23.78
N ASP A 207 -7.93 -5.22 22.88
CA ASP A 207 -8.66 -3.96 23.16
C ASP A 207 -9.85 -3.82 22.19
N ASP A 208 -10.47 -2.65 22.13
CA ASP A 208 -11.66 -2.47 21.29
C ASP A 208 -11.35 -2.50 19.80
N PHE A 209 -10.14 -2.25 19.40
CA PHE A 209 -9.70 -2.21 18.00
C PHE A 209 -8.90 -3.46 17.61
N ARG A 210 -7.94 -3.89 18.45
CA ARG A 210 -7.12 -5.08 18.21
C ARG A 210 -7.80 -6.30 18.80
N ARG A 211 -8.57 -7.04 17.99
CA ARG A 211 -9.39 -8.17 18.40
C ARG A 211 -8.89 -9.49 17.80
N LYS A 212 -9.07 -10.58 18.53
CA LYS A 212 -8.88 -11.93 17.98
C LYS A 212 -10.00 -12.27 17.03
N GLY A 213 -9.63 -12.76 15.84
CA GLY A 213 -10.58 -13.06 14.78
C GLY A 213 -9.98 -14.03 13.76
N PRO A 214 -10.67 -14.30 12.66
CA PRO A 214 -10.20 -15.19 11.60
C PRO A 214 -8.96 -14.60 10.92
N SER A 215 -7.78 -15.02 11.38
CA SER A 215 -6.50 -14.58 10.81
C SER A 215 -6.24 -15.28 9.47
N LYS A 216 -5.96 -14.51 8.42
CA LYS A 216 -5.53 -15.05 7.11
C LYS A 216 -4.18 -15.78 7.17
N GLU A 217 -3.44 -15.64 8.29
CA GLU A 217 -2.14 -16.26 8.54
C GLU A 217 -2.18 -17.36 9.60
N ASN A 218 -3.39 -17.79 10.00
CA ASN A 218 -3.61 -18.81 11.03
C ASN A 218 -2.93 -18.50 12.38
N ARG A 219 -2.76 -17.21 12.71
CA ARG A 219 -2.24 -16.74 14.00
C ARG A 219 -3.36 -16.60 15.02
N LYS A 220 -3.00 -16.72 16.30
CA LYS A 220 -3.90 -16.52 17.44
C LYS A 220 -3.81 -15.11 18.04
N ASP A 221 -2.87 -14.31 17.55
CA ASP A 221 -2.66 -12.94 18.01
C ASP A 221 -3.85 -12.05 17.64
N PRO A 222 -4.12 -10.99 18.41
CA PRO A 222 -5.10 -9.97 18.01
C PRO A 222 -4.73 -9.37 16.66
N ILE A 223 -5.74 -9.07 15.86
CA ILE A 223 -5.61 -8.53 14.51
C ILE A 223 -6.43 -7.26 14.34
N VAL A 224 -6.06 -6.46 13.36
CA VAL A 224 -6.85 -5.37 12.78
C VAL A 224 -7.08 -5.69 11.32
N GLY A 225 -8.32 -5.60 10.86
CA GLY A 225 -8.70 -5.76 9.46
C GLY A 225 -8.47 -4.48 8.68
N MET A 226 -8.14 -4.62 7.40
CA MET A 226 -8.02 -3.53 6.45
C MET A 226 -8.72 -3.90 5.14
N GLY A 227 -9.70 -3.09 4.75
CA GLY A 227 -10.26 -3.08 3.40
C GLY A 227 -9.52 -2.07 2.54
N LEU A 228 -9.25 -2.42 1.29
CA LEU A 228 -8.61 -1.58 0.29
C LEU A 228 -9.50 -1.50 -0.95
N LEU A 229 -9.65 -0.31 -1.52
CA LEU A 229 -10.36 -0.08 -2.77
C LEU A 229 -9.39 0.48 -3.81
N LEU A 230 -9.40 -0.11 -5.01
CA LEU A 230 -8.65 0.37 -6.17
C LEU A 230 -9.61 0.79 -7.28
N ASP A 231 -9.19 1.75 -8.12
CA ASP A 231 -9.86 2.08 -9.37
C ASP A 231 -9.57 1.05 -10.47
N ALA A 232 -10.16 1.20 -11.66
CA ALA A 232 -9.93 0.32 -12.80
C ALA A 232 -8.48 0.31 -13.29
N HIS A 233 -7.73 1.39 -13.06
CA HIS A 233 -6.29 1.47 -13.33
C HIS A 233 -5.41 0.93 -12.21
N GLN A 234 -5.99 0.25 -11.20
CA GLN A 234 -5.27 -0.37 -10.08
C GLN A 234 -4.62 0.66 -9.12
N ILE A 235 -5.07 1.90 -9.13
CA ILE A 235 -4.64 2.94 -8.19
C ILE A 235 -5.48 2.83 -6.91
N PRO A 236 -4.85 2.75 -5.71
CA PRO A 236 -5.59 2.81 -4.46
C PRO A 236 -6.35 4.12 -4.30
N ILE A 237 -7.66 4.05 -4.08
CA ILE A 237 -8.53 5.21 -3.89
C ILE A 237 -9.16 5.26 -2.50
N GLY A 238 -8.94 4.24 -1.67
CA GLY A 238 -9.38 4.25 -0.29
C GLY A 238 -8.95 3.05 0.51
N MET A 239 -8.89 3.25 1.82
CA MET A 239 -8.72 2.20 2.81
C MET A 239 -9.68 2.39 3.97
N LYS A 240 -10.04 1.30 4.63
CA LYS A 240 -10.79 1.29 5.91
C LYS A 240 -10.16 0.30 6.85
N LEU A 241 -9.90 0.73 8.08
CA LEU A 241 -9.52 -0.16 9.16
C LEU A 241 -10.75 -0.54 9.98
N TYR A 242 -10.75 -1.74 10.52
CA TYR A 242 -11.85 -2.25 11.34
C TYR A 242 -11.35 -3.29 12.36
N PRO A 243 -12.05 -3.48 13.49
CA PRO A 243 -11.69 -4.44 14.51
C PRO A 243 -11.58 -5.87 13.96
N GLY A 244 -10.58 -6.62 14.44
CA GLY A 244 -10.23 -7.93 13.89
C GLY A 244 -11.28 -9.03 14.02
N ASN A 245 -12.29 -8.84 14.87
CA ASN A 245 -13.43 -9.75 15.04
C ASN A 245 -14.62 -9.40 14.12
N GLU A 246 -14.58 -8.30 13.38
CA GLU A 246 -15.64 -7.96 12.43
C GLU A 246 -15.57 -8.82 11.17
N SER A 247 -16.74 -9.11 10.61
CA SER A 247 -16.84 -9.81 9.32
C SER A 247 -16.48 -8.89 8.16
N GLU A 248 -15.67 -9.38 7.23
CA GLU A 248 -15.29 -8.64 6.01
C GLU A 248 -16.50 -8.29 5.11
N LYS A 249 -17.57 -9.10 5.13
CA LYS A 249 -18.72 -8.94 4.24
C LYS A 249 -19.50 -7.63 4.42
N PRO A 250 -19.80 -7.15 5.64
CA PRO A 250 -20.42 -5.83 5.81
C PRO A 250 -19.48 -4.66 5.53
N VAL A 251 -18.16 -4.86 5.70
CA VAL A 251 -17.16 -3.79 5.54
C VAL A 251 -17.15 -3.24 4.12
N ILE A 252 -17.25 -4.11 3.09
CA ILE A 252 -17.27 -3.67 1.69
C ILE A 252 -18.37 -2.63 1.42
N ARG A 253 -19.57 -2.81 1.96
CA ARG A 253 -20.70 -1.87 1.75
C ARG A 253 -20.37 -0.49 2.32
N LYS A 254 -19.91 -0.45 3.57
CA LYS A 254 -19.53 0.81 4.23
C LYS A 254 -18.41 1.53 3.49
N VAL A 255 -17.37 0.79 3.08
CA VAL A 255 -16.22 1.38 2.37
C VAL A 255 -16.63 1.94 1.02
N ILE A 256 -17.43 1.22 0.25
CA ILE A 256 -17.87 1.70 -1.07
C ILE A 256 -18.76 2.93 -0.92
N ASP A 257 -19.73 2.91 -0.01
CA ASP A 257 -20.63 4.04 0.22
C ASP A 257 -19.87 5.29 0.67
N ASP A 258 -18.96 5.14 1.66
CA ASP A 258 -18.12 6.21 2.16
C ASP A 258 -17.24 6.81 1.04
N LEU A 259 -16.64 5.96 0.22
CA LEU A 259 -15.72 6.40 -0.82
C LEU A 259 -16.44 7.02 -2.02
N LYS A 260 -17.61 6.52 -2.41
CA LYS A 260 -18.44 7.16 -3.44
C LYS A 260 -18.87 8.54 -3.00
N SER A 261 -19.33 8.67 -1.75
CA SER A 261 -19.76 9.94 -1.16
C SER A 261 -18.62 10.97 -1.12
N ARG A 262 -17.44 10.58 -0.63
CA ARG A 262 -16.29 11.48 -0.42
C ARG A 262 -15.57 11.88 -1.69
N ASN A 263 -15.49 10.98 -2.66
CA ASN A 263 -14.78 11.25 -3.92
C ASN A 263 -15.69 11.79 -5.03
N ASN A 264 -16.95 12.13 -4.71
CA ASN A 264 -17.95 12.56 -5.69
C ASN A 264 -18.02 11.60 -6.89
N ILE A 265 -17.89 10.29 -6.63
CA ILE A 265 -18.04 9.28 -7.67
C ILE A 265 -19.52 9.21 -8.00
N SER A 266 -19.91 10.03 -8.98
CA SER A 266 -21.25 10.02 -9.56
C SER A 266 -21.29 9.02 -10.71
N GLY A 267 -22.20 8.09 -10.65
CA GLY A 267 -22.39 7.12 -11.72
C GLY A 267 -22.26 5.67 -11.26
N LYS A 268 -22.58 4.77 -12.19
CA LYS A 268 -22.49 3.33 -12.00
C LYS A 268 -21.02 2.90 -11.97
N THR A 269 -20.63 2.11 -10.97
CA THR A 269 -19.37 1.36 -10.96
C THR A 269 -19.67 -0.13 -10.91
N ILE A 270 -18.77 -0.95 -11.43
CA ILE A 270 -18.84 -2.41 -11.28
C ILE A 270 -17.95 -2.80 -10.09
N GLN A 271 -18.54 -3.31 -9.01
CA GLN A 271 -17.81 -3.75 -7.84
C GLN A 271 -17.19 -5.14 -8.08
N VAL A 272 -15.86 -5.24 -8.10
CA VAL A 272 -15.12 -6.49 -8.32
C VAL A 272 -14.54 -6.99 -7.00
N ALA A 273 -14.91 -8.21 -6.59
CA ALA A 273 -14.43 -8.79 -5.33
C ALA A 273 -14.34 -10.32 -5.37
N ASP A 274 -13.54 -10.89 -4.43
CA ASP A 274 -13.36 -12.34 -4.33
C ASP A 274 -14.57 -13.04 -3.68
N LYS A 275 -14.57 -14.36 -3.78
CA LYS A 275 -15.60 -15.28 -3.23
C LYS A 275 -15.89 -15.09 -1.74
N GLY A 276 -14.89 -14.62 -0.96
CA GLY A 276 -15.06 -14.32 0.46
C GLY A 276 -16.11 -13.23 0.73
N LEU A 277 -16.24 -12.30 -0.22
CA LEU A 277 -17.15 -11.16 -0.15
C LEU A 277 -18.46 -11.39 -0.93
N ASN A 278 -18.59 -12.51 -1.65
CA ASN A 278 -19.79 -12.86 -2.37
C ASN A 278 -20.88 -13.34 -1.38
N CYS A 279 -21.88 -12.49 -1.16
CA CYS A 279 -23.09 -12.83 -0.42
C CYS A 279 -24.29 -12.06 -0.99
N SER A 280 -25.50 -12.54 -0.71
CA SER A 280 -26.73 -11.92 -1.22
C SER A 280 -26.82 -10.44 -0.84
N GLU A 281 -26.44 -10.09 0.39
CA GLU A 281 -26.52 -8.72 0.89
C GLU A 281 -25.60 -7.77 0.10
N ASN A 282 -24.39 -8.20 -0.27
CA ASN A 282 -23.45 -7.38 -1.03
C ASN A 282 -23.92 -7.19 -2.48
N ILE A 283 -24.43 -8.26 -3.09
CA ILE A 283 -25.02 -8.20 -4.45
C ILE A 283 -26.23 -7.25 -4.46
N LEU A 284 -27.16 -7.41 -3.51
CA LEU A 284 -28.33 -6.57 -3.42
C LEU A 284 -28.02 -5.11 -3.09
N HIS A 285 -26.98 -4.89 -2.26
CA HIS A 285 -26.47 -3.55 -1.99
C HIS A 285 -25.97 -2.88 -3.26
N ALA A 286 -25.13 -3.55 -4.05
CA ALA A 286 -24.64 -3.02 -5.32
C ALA A 286 -25.81 -2.65 -6.26
N VAL A 287 -26.77 -3.55 -6.47
CA VAL A 287 -27.94 -3.33 -7.33
C VAL A 287 -28.80 -2.16 -6.82
N LYS A 288 -29.06 -2.09 -5.50
CA LYS A 288 -29.86 -1.00 -4.90
C LYS A 288 -29.16 0.37 -5.02
N SER A 289 -27.84 0.39 -4.97
CA SER A 289 -27.03 1.61 -5.15
C SER A 289 -26.86 2.00 -6.62
N GLY A 290 -27.48 1.27 -7.56
CA GLY A 290 -27.33 1.51 -9.00
C GLY A 290 -26.00 1.04 -9.58
N ASP A 291 -25.23 0.25 -8.81
CA ASP A 291 -23.96 -0.30 -9.24
C ASP A 291 -24.11 -1.67 -9.90
N GLY A 292 -23.08 -2.06 -10.65
CA GLY A 292 -22.90 -3.43 -11.08
C GLY A 292 -22.03 -4.23 -10.09
N TYR A 293 -21.96 -5.52 -10.29
CA TYR A 293 -21.06 -6.39 -9.55
C TYR A 293 -20.40 -7.43 -10.47
N LEU A 294 -19.21 -7.86 -10.07
CA LEU A 294 -18.49 -8.99 -10.65
C LEU A 294 -17.77 -9.72 -9.52
N PHE A 295 -18.35 -10.82 -9.05
CA PHE A 295 -17.82 -11.59 -7.93
C PHE A 295 -17.48 -13.02 -8.35
N SER A 296 -16.49 -13.64 -7.71
CA SER A 296 -16.33 -15.08 -7.85
C SER A 296 -17.27 -15.82 -6.90
N LYS A 297 -17.67 -17.02 -7.27
CA LYS A 297 -18.54 -17.89 -6.48
C LYS A 297 -17.89 -19.28 -6.32
N SER A 298 -17.91 -19.82 -5.11
CA SER A 298 -17.32 -21.13 -4.86
C SER A 298 -18.13 -22.22 -5.55
N VAL A 299 -17.57 -22.87 -6.56
CA VAL A 299 -18.23 -23.98 -7.27
C VAL A 299 -18.64 -25.11 -6.34
N LYS A 300 -17.86 -25.35 -5.26
CA LYS A 300 -18.16 -26.38 -4.25
C LYS A 300 -19.41 -26.11 -3.43
N GLN A 301 -19.83 -24.86 -3.33
CA GLN A 301 -20.99 -24.42 -2.53
C GLN A 301 -22.25 -24.16 -3.38
N LEU A 302 -22.16 -24.36 -4.68
CA LEU A 302 -23.32 -24.22 -5.57
C LEU A 302 -24.36 -25.31 -5.32
N PRO A 303 -25.66 -25.05 -5.63
CA PRO A 303 -26.65 -26.08 -5.77
C PRO A 303 -26.20 -27.17 -6.76
N GLU A 304 -26.67 -28.38 -6.58
CA GLU A 304 -26.25 -29.52 -7.41
C GLU A 304 -26.53 -29.30 -8.90
N THR A 305 -27.66 -28.73 -9.25
CA THR A 305 -28.02 -28.37 -10.64
C THR A 305 -27.01 -27.42 -11.28
N GLU A 306 -26.54 -26.43 -10.54
CA GLU A 306 -25.52 -25.48 -11.01
C GLU A 306 -24.14 -26.15 -11.11
N GLN A 307 -23.80 -27.07 -10.19
CA GLN A 307 -22.55 -27.85 -10.28
C GLN A 307 -22.55 -28.76 -11.52
N VAL A 308 -23.69 -29.41 -11.82
CA VAL A 308 -23.86 -30.21 -13.03
C VAL A 308 -23.64 -29.35 -14.25
N TRP A 309 -24.25 -28.14 -14.32
CA TRP A 309 -24.04 -27.21 -15.43
C TRP A 309 -22.55 -26.86 -15.59
N VAL A 310 -21.84 -26.53 -14.51
CA VAL A 310 -20.41 -26.23 -14.57
C VAL A 310 -19.60 -27.41 -15.12
N LEU A 311 -19.95 -28.64 -14.75
CA LEU A 311 -19.23 -29.85 -15.17
C LEU A 311 -19.59 -30.35 -16.57
N LEU A 312 -20.74 -29.95 -17.13
CA LEU A 312 -21.08 -30.31 -18.52
C LEU A 312 -20.06 -29.75 -19.49
N GLU A 313 -19.49 -30.63 -20.31
CA GLU A 313 -18.47 -30.31 -21.31
C GLU A 313 -18.98 -29.42 -22.46
N ASN A 314 -20.30 -29.46 -22.70
CA ASN A 314 -20.95 -28.69 -23.76
C ASN A 314 -20.75 -27.18 -23.53
N ASP A 315 -20.65 -26.44 -24.63
CA ASP A 315 -20.55 -24.98 -24.69
C ASP A 315 -19.24 -24.39 -24.18
N TYR A 316 -18.29 -25.20 -23.68
CA TYR A 316 -16.95 -24.72 -23.36
C TYR A 316 -16.16 -24.39 -24.63
N ARG A 317 -15.63 -23.18 -24.67
CA ARG A 317 -14.72 -22.69 -25.69
C ARG A 317 -13.29 -22.70 -25.17
N ASP A 318 -12.37 -23.25 -25.96
CA ASP A 318 -10.94 -23.26 -25.64
C ASP A 318 -10.31 -21.87 -25.89
N VAL A 319 -9.55 -21.39 -24.92
CA VAL A 319 -8.66 -20.23 -25.06
C VAL A 319 -7.23 -20.70 -24.99
N LYS A 320 -6.46 -20.47 -26.07
CA LYS A 320 -5.10 -20.96 -26.25
C LYS A 320 -4.12 -19.80 -26.37
N ASN A 321 -2.85 -20.04 -26.01
CA ASN A 321 -1.76 -19.10 -26.23
C ASN A 321 -1.31 -19.12 -27.71
N GLU A 322 -0.36 -18.24 -28.07
CA GLU A 322 0.24 -18.16 -29.40
C GLU A 322 0.93 -19.46 -29.84
N LYS A 323 1.33 -20.31 -28.90
CA LYS A 323 1.96 -21.63 -29.15
C LYS A 323 0.94 -22.76 -29.31
N GLY A 324 -0.36 -22.47 -29.16
CA GLY A 324 -1.44 -23.44 -29.24
C GLY A 324 -1.73 -24.19 -27.93
N ASP A 325 -1.04 -23.87 -26.80
CA ASP A 325 -1.30 -24.50 -25.52
C ASP A 325 -2.59 -23.98 -24.90
N LEU A 326 -3.39 -24.85 -24.31
CA LEU A 326 -4.64 -24.51 -23.64
C LEU A 326 -4.34 -23.71 -22.36
N LEU A 327 -4.78 -22.47 -22.34
CA LEU A 327 -4.73 -21.60 -21.17
C LEU A 327 -5.89 -21.90 -20.21
N TYR A 328 -7.10 -21.85 -20.74
CA TYR A 328 -8.34 -22.16 -20.01
C TYR A 328 -9.48 -22.45 -20.99
N ARG A 329 -10.56 -22.99 -20.45
CA ARG A 329 -11.83 -23.18 -21.16
C ARG A 329 -12.88 -22.32 -20.49
N ILE A 330 -13.78 -21.74 -21.25
CA ILE A 330 -14.77 -20.78 -20.78
C ILE A 330 -16.14 -21.02 -21.39
N LYS A 331 -17.19 -20.89 -20.60
CA LYS A 331 -18.58 -20.84 -21.07
C LYS A 331 -19.40 -19.89 -20.24
N GLU A 332 -20.51 -19.43 -20.77
CA GLU A 332 -21.40 -18.49 -20.12
C GLU A 332 -22.88 -18.93 -20.19
N CYS A 333 -23.66 -18.38 -19.28
CA CYS A 333 -25.12 -18.35 -19.37
C CYS A 333 -25.66 -17.05 -18.80
N VAL A 334 -26.85 -16.65 -19.25
CA VAL A 334 -27.61 -15.54 -18.68
C VAL A 334 -28.98 -16.09 -18.29
N ASP A 335 -29.37 -15.92 -17.02
CA ASP A 335 -30.66 -16.38 -16.49
C ASP A 335 -31.04 -15.56 -15.25
N ASP A 336 -32.23 -15.79 -14.73
CA ASP A 336 -32.72 -15.21 -13.48
C ASP A 336 -32.37 -16.09 -12.28
N PHE A 337 -31.46 -15.61 -11.43
CA PHE A 337 -31.00 -16.36 -10.26
C PHE A 337 -31.61 -15.83 -8.96
N PRO A 338 -32.01 -16.73 -8.03
CA PRO A 338 -32.65 -16.34 -6.78
C PRO A 338 -31.62 -15.90 -5.73
N TYR A 339 -31.90 -14.76 -5.10
CA TYR A 339 -31.15 -14.24 -3.95
C TYR A 339 -32.06 -14.08 -2.75
N LYS A 340 -31.67 -14.72 -1.64
CA LYS A 340 -32.35 -14.60 -0.35
C LYS A 340 -31.85 -13.39 0.39
N TYR A 341 -32.74 -12.64 1.03
CA TYR A 341 -32.42 -11.55 1.92
C TYR A 341 -33.45 -11.41 3.03
N THR A 342 -33.08 -10.75 4.10
CA THR A 342 -33.97 -10.40 5.20
C THR A 342 -34.43 -8.96 5.04
N ASP A 343 -35.74 -8.71 5.04
CA ASP A 343 -36.29 -7.36 4.95
C ASP A 343 -36.17 -6.62 6.31
N GLU A 344 -36.50 -5.34 6.32
CA GLU A 344 -36.43 -4.48 7.53
C GLU A 344 -37.33 -5.00 8.68
N GLN A 345 -38.29 -5.86 8.39
CA GLN A 345 -39.18 -6.48 9.37
C GLN A 345 -38.69 -7.86 9.81
N GLY A 346 -37.49 -8.27 9.44
CA GLY A 346 -36.89 -9.55 9.80
C GLY A 346 -37.43 -10.76 9.03
N ARG A 347 -38.18 -10.57 7.92
CA ARG A 347 -38.77 -11.66 7.13
C ARG A 347 -37.84 -12.04 5.98
N GLU A 348 -37.62 -13.34 5.79
CA GLU A 348 -36.89 -13.84 4.63
C GLU A 348 -37.69 -13.61 3.32
N LYS A 349 -37.05 -13.04 2.33
CA LYS A 349 -37.58 -12.84 0.99
C LYS A 349 -36.60 -13.33 -0.07
N ILE A 350 -37.13 -13.61 -1.27
CA ILE A 350 -36.36 -14.00 -2.43
C ILE A 350 -36.61 -12.98 -3.52
N VAL A 351 -35.53 -12.46 -4.09
CA VAL A 351 -35.57 -11.65 -5.33
C VAL A 351 -34.85 -12.43 -6.42
N ARG A 352 -35.34 -12.36 -7.65
CA ARG A 352 -34.64 -12.90 -8.82
C ARG A 352 -33.94 -11.74 -9.54
N LEU A 353 -32.67 -11.93 -9.84
CA LEU A 353 -31.86 -10.97 -10.58
C LEU A 353 -31.38 -11.62 -11.86
N GLN A 354 -31.53 -10.92 -12.98
CA GLN A 354 -30.90 -11.32 -14.22
C GLN A 354 -29.37 -11.21 -14.05
N GLU A 355 -28.70 -12.32 -14.26
CA GLU A 355 -27.28 -12.45 -13.98
C GLU A 355 -26.59 -13.25 -15.07
N LYS A 356 -25.43 -12.75 -15.53
CA LYS A 356 -24.50 -13.54 -16.34
C LYS A 356 -23.59 -14.34 -15.45
N ARG A 357 -23.45 -15.61 -15.75
CA ARG A 357 -22.51 -16.54 -15.11
C ARG A 357 -21.48 -17.01 -16.11
N VAL A 358 -20.22 -16.95 -15.71
CA VAL A 358 -19.07 -17.36 -16.54
C VAL A 358 -18.33 -18.44 -15.80
N ALA A 359 -18.40 -19.67 -16.28
CA ALA A 359 -17.66 -20.81 -15.77
C ALA A 359 -16.33 -20.96 -16.52
N VAL A 360 -15.26 -21.11 -15.76
CA VAL A 360 -13.90 -21.24 -16.33
C VAL A 360 -13.24 -22.48 -15.76
N TYR A 361 -12.64 -23.28 -16.65
CA TYR A 361 -11.77 -24.40 -16.27
C TYR A 361 -10.31 -24.07 -16.62
N ASN A 362 -9.43 -24.09 -15.62
CA ASN A 362 -8.00 -23.85 -15.80
C ASN A 362 -7.22 -25.15 -15.51
N PRO A 363 -6.52 -25.75 -16.52
CA PRO A 363 -5.80 -27.01 -16.36
C PRO A 363 -4.66 -26.97 -15.33
N GLN A 364 -3.94 -25.85 -15.25
CA GLN A 364 -2.84 -25.67 -14.29
C GLN A 364 -3.39 -25.60 -12.86
N LEU A 365 -4.48 -24.85 -12.65
CA LEU A 365 -5.18 -24.79 -11.37
C LEU A 365 -5.72 -26.18 -10.99
N ALA A 366 -6.30 -26.92 -11.96
CA ALA A 366 -6.79 -28.27 -11.74
C ALA A 366 -5.68 -29.21 -11.24
N LYS A 367 -4.50 -29.18 -11.90
CA LYS A 367 -3.33 -29.96 -11.47
C LYS A 367 -2.89 -29.61 -10.06
N LYS A 368 -2.79 -28.32 -9.74
CA LYS A 368 -2.42 -27.84 -8.38
C LYS A 368 -3.42 -28.33 -7.34
N GLN A 369 -4.72 -28.14 -7.58
CA GLN A 369 -5.78 -28.54 -6.65
C GLN A 369 -5.88 -30.05 -6.47
N LYS A 370 -5.75 -30.85 -7.54
CA LYS A 370 -5.72 -32.32 -7.47
C LYS A 370 -4.54 -32.81 -6.63
N ASN A 371 -3.37 -32.24 -6.79
CA ASN A 371 -2.21 -32.56 -5.95
C ASN A 371 -2.45 -32.24 -4.46
N GLU A 372 -3.08 -31.11 -4.16
CA GLU A 372 -3.45 -30.74 -2.78
C GLU A 372 -4.49 -31.71 -2.20
N ILE A 373 -5.53 -32.03 -2.97
CA ILE A 373 -6.54 -33.01 -2.59
C ILE A 373 -5.88 -34.37 -2.28
N SER A 374 -4.98 -34.84 -3.14
CA SER A 374 -4.26 -36.10 -2.93
C SER A 374 -3.43 -36.09 -1.64
N ARG A 375 -2.73 -35.00 -1.32
CA ARG A 375 -2.01 -34.85 -0.04
C ARG A 375 -2.96 -34.89 1.17
N GLN A 376 -4.11 -34.24 1.08
CA GLN A 376 -5.11 -34.25 2.16
C GLN A 376 -5.74 -35.63 2.34
N ILE A 377 -5.97 -36.39 1.26
CA ILE A 377 -6.44 -37.77 1.29
C ILE A 377 -5.41 -38.68 1.97
N GLU A 378 -4.13 -38.58 1.58
CA GLU A 378 -3.05 -39.35 2.22
C GLU A 378 -2.93 -39.02 3.72
N LYS A 379 -2.98 -37.74 4.08
CA LYS A 379 -3.04 -37.33 5.50
C LYS A 379 -4.23 -37.95 6.22
N ALA A 380 -5.44 -37.96 5.63
CA ALA A 380 -6.62 -38.57 6.20
C ALA A 380 -6.47 -40.09 6.40
N LYS A 381 -5.83 -40.79 5.44
CA LYS A 381 -5.55 -42.23 5.55
C LYS A 381 -4.60 -42.55 6.72
N ILE A 382 -3.51 -41.76 6.83
CA ILE A 382 -2.53 -41.93 7.93
C ILE A 382 -3.19 -41.68 9.28
N LEU A 383 -3.95 -40.59 9.43
CA LEU A 383 -4.64 -40.25 10.67
C LEU A 383 -5.70 -41.27 11.03
N ARG A 384 -6.42 -41.85 10.04
CA ARG A 384 -7.35 -42.95 10.24
C ARG A 384 -6.64 -44.18 10.75
N ALA A 385 -5.51 -44.59 10.17
CA ALA A 385 -4.74 -45.74 10.61
C ALA A 385 -4.19 -45.56 12.03
N GLY A 386 -3.78 -44.33 12.40
CA GLY A 386 -3.30 -43.98 13.73
C GLY A 386 -4.41 -43.70 14.76
N GLN A 387 -5.68 -43.90 14.42
CA GLN A 387 -6.85 -43.62 15.30
C GLN A 387 -6.84 -42.20 15.88
N ALA A 388 -6.41 -41.21 15.10
CA ALA A 388 -6.30 -39.82 15.51
C ALA A 388 -7.67 -39.21 15.90
N LYS A 389 -7.64 -38.22 16.81
CA LYS A 389 -8.85 -37.51 17.22
C LYS A 389 -9.36 -36.64 16.06
N ARG A 390 -10.69 -36.37 16.06
CA ARG A 390 -11.34 -35.55 15.01
C ARG A 390 -10.67 -34.19 14.80
N SER A 391 -10.19 -33.56 15.86
CA SER A 391 -9.51 -32.26 15.80
C SER A 391 -8.18 -32.30 15.06
N GLU A 392 -7.52 -33.45 14.93
CA GLU A 392 -6.21 -33.59 14.26
C GLU A 392 -6.33 -33.65 12.74
N TYR A 393 -7.53 -33.97 12.23
CA TYR A 393 -7.77 -34.05 10.78
C TYR A 393 -7.71 -32.67 10.10
N GLY A 394 -8.08 -31.58 10.79
CA GLY A 394 -8.10 -30.25 10.17
C GLY A 394 -8.84 -30.26 8.83
N ASP A 395 -8.24 -29.72 7.78
CA ASP A 395 -8.84 -29.66 6.42
C ASP A 395 -9.08 -31.04 5.78
N SER A 396 -8.42 -32.09 6.26
CA SER A 396 -8.63 -33.45 5.78
C SER A 396 -9.94 -34.09 6.30
N ALA A 397 -10.57 -33.49 7.30
CA ALA A 397 -11.81 -33.97 7.91
C ALA A 397 -12.99 -34.10 6.91
N LYS A 398 -12.97 -33.27 5.84
CA LYS A 398 -13.99 -33.30 4.77
C LYS A 398 -13.98 -34.58 3.93
N PHE A 399 -12.87 -35.33 3.95
CA PHE A 399 -12.68 -36.58 3.19
C PHE A 399 -12.94 -37.84 4.04
N VAL A 400 -13.38 -37.66 5.27
CA VAL A 400 -13.74 -38.77 6.18
C VAL A 400 -15.12 -38.57 6.75
N THR A 401 -15.76 -39.68 7.10
CA THR A 401 -17.02 -39.70 7.85
C THR A 401 -16.77 -40.37 9.21
N PHE A 402 -17.13 -39.67 10.27
CA PHE A 402 -17.04 -40.16 11.65
C PHE A 402 -18.39 -40.80 12.04
N GLN A 403 -18.39 -42.11 12.26
CA GLN A 403 -19.57 -42.84 12.69
C GLN A 403 -19.37 -43.37 14.13
N ALA A 404 -20.26 -43.00 15.01
CA ALA A 404 -20.31 -43.63 16.35
C ALA A 404 -20.90 -45.03 16.23
N VAL A 405 -20.16 -46.03 16.71
CA VAL A 405 -20.54 -47.47 16.62
C VAL A 405 -20.28 -48.16 17.95
N ASP A 406 -21.08 -49.20 18.27
CA ASP A 406 -20.83 -50.12 19.37
C ASP A 406 -19.79 -51.20 19.02
N GLU A 407 -19.58 -52.18 19.93
CA GLU A 407 -18.63 -53.27 19.70
C GLU A 407 -19.05 -54.22 18.58
N GLU A 408 -20.37 -54.30 18.28
CA GLU A 408 -20.93 -55.08 17.17
C GLU A 408 -20.99 -54.28 15.85
N GLY A 409 -20.54 -53.02 15.84
CA GLY A 409 -20.52 -52.16 14.62
C GLY A 409 -21.85 -51.45 14.34
N LYS A 410 -22.84 -51.54 15.24
CA LYS A 410 -24.11 -50.80 15.15
C LYS A 410 -23.91 -49.35 15.65
N LYS A 411 -24.75 -48.42 15.21
CA LYS A 411 -24.68 -47.02 15.63
C LYS A 411 -24.83 -46.89 17.15
N SER A 412 -23.77 -46.48 17.83
CA SER A 412 -23.71 -46.29 19.29
C SER A 412 -22.83 -45.07 19.61
N LYS A 413 -22.83 -44.63 20.89
CA LYS A 413 -22.00 -43.54 21.36
C LYS A 413 -20.59 -43.93 21.82
N ASP A 414 -20.26 -45.24 21.84
CA ASP A 414 -19.10 -45.74 22.57
C ASP A 414 -17.76 -45.72 21.79
N LYS A 415 -17.78 -45.98 20.48
CA LYS A 415 -16.59 -45.97 19.64
C LYS A 415 -16.83 -45.18 18.35
N VAL A 416 -15.80 -44.50 17.82
CA VAL A 416 -15.89 -43.77 16.56
C VAL A 416 -15.14 -44.52 15.47
N LYS A 417 -15.87 -45.00 14.47
CA LYS A 417 -15.29 -45.56 13.23
C LYS A 417 -15.13 -44.47 12.21
N VAL A 418 -13.91 -44.31 11.69
CA VAL A 418 -13.57 -43.33 10.64
C VAL A 418 -13.55 -44.01 9.28
N LEU A 419 -14.42 -43.59 8.39
CA LEU A 419 -14.52 -44.10 7.01
C LEU A 419 -14.09 -43.04 6.00
N MET A 420 -13.45 -43.46 4.93
CA MET A 420 -13.21 -42.54 3.81
C MET A 420 -14.52 -42.18 3.13
N ASN A 421 -14.69 -40.93 2.79
CA ASN A 421 -15.87 -40.43 2.08
C ASN A 421 -15.55 -40.33 0.58
N GLU A 422 -15.69 -41.45 -0.13
CA GLU A 422 -15.37 -41.57 -1.55
C GLU A 422 -16.15 -40.54 -2.41
N LYS A 423 -17.45 -40.33 -2.10
CA LYS A 423 -18.29 -39.33 -2.80
C LYS A 423 -17.74 -37.93 -2.66
N ALA A 424 -17.24 -37.54 -1.48
CA ALA A 424 -16.65 -36.24 -1.24
C ALA A 424 -15.30 -36.11 -1.98
N ILE A 425 -14.53 -37.21 -2.08
CA ILE A 425 -13.27 -37.26 -2.81
C ILE A 425 -13.53 -37.09 -4.32
N GLU A 426 -14.40 -37.89 -4.91
CA GLU A 426 -14.78 -37.83 -6.31
C GLU A 426 -15.29 -36.43 -6.69
N LYS A 427 -16.19 -35.88 -5.89
CA LYS A 427 -16.72 -34.53 -6.07
C LYS A 427 -15.63 -33.47 -6.02
N ALA A 428 -14.70 -33.56 -5.05
CA ALA A 428 -13.61 -32.60 -4.93
C ALA A 428 -12.65 -32.65 -6.13
N GLN A 429 -12.37 -33.85 -6.65
CA GLN A 429 -11.53 -34.07 -7.82
C GLN A 429 -12.21 -33.61 -9.11
N ALA A 430 -13.51 -33.86 -9.28
CA ALA A 430 -14.30 -33.41 -10.43
C ALA A 430 -14.38 -31.89 -10.53
N LEU A 431 -14.52 -31.19 -9.40
CA LEU A 431 -14.62 -29.73 -9.33
C LEU A 431 -13.26 -29.02 -9.33
N ALA A 432 -12.14 -29.76 -9.37
CA ALA A 432 -10.81 -29.17 -9.38
C ALA A 432 -10.56 -28.43 -10.70
N GLY A 433 -10.07 -27.19 -10.60
CA GLY A 433 -9.75 -26.32 -11.75
C GLY A 433 -10.90 -25.42 -12.20
N TYR A 434 -12.10 -25.61 -11.68
CA TYR A 434 -13.25 -24.79 -12.03
C TYR A 434 -13.40 -23.57 -11.12
N ASN A 435 -13.69 -22.43 -11.74
CA ASN A 435 -14.12 -21.19 -11.09
C ASN A 435 -15.43 -20.73 -11.75
N LEU A 436 -16.24 -20.01 -10.97
CA LEU A 436 -17.46 -19.38 -11.45
C LEU A 436 -17.43 -17.89 -11.12
N PHE A 437 -17.65 -17.07 -12.12
CA PHE A 437 -17.86 -15.62 -11.98
C PHE A 437 -19.32 -15.30 -12.20
N VAL A 438 -19.85 -14.37 -11.41
CA VAL A 438 -21.24 -13.91 -11.45
C VAL A 438 -21.25 -12.40 -11.59
N THR A 439 -22.05 -11.87 -12.51
CA THR A 439 -22.10 -10.43 -12.79
C THR A 439 -23.48 -9.96 -13.24
N SER A 440 -23.83 -8.74 -12.82
CA SER A 440 -24.99 -8.01 -13.37
C SER A 440 -24.77 -7.50 -14.78
N GLU A 441 -23.53 -7.48 -15.25
CA GLU A 441 -23.16 -6.90 -16.55
C GLU A 441 -23.35 -7.93 -17.67
N ILE A 442 -24.61 -8.17 -18.03
CA ILE A 442 -24.98 -9.20 -19.02
C ILE A 442 -24.42 -8.95 -20.42
N HIS A 443 -24.06 -7.69 -20.74
CA HIS A 443 -23.50 -7.29 -22.03
C HIS A 443 -21.98 -7.43 -22.11
N MET A 444 -21.29 -7.56 -20.99
CA MET A 444 -19.85 -7.88 -21.01
C MET A 444 -19.63 -9.25 -21.65
N SER A 445 -18.65 -9.38 -22.53
CA SER A 445 -18.24 -10.68 -23.03
C SER A 445 -17.65 -11.55 -21.90
N ASP A 446 -17.67 -12.87 -22.06
CA ASP A 446 -17.05 -13.80 -21.11
C ASP A 446 -15.55 -13.53 -20.91
N SER A 447 -14.87 -13.13 -21.99
CA SER A 447 -13.46 -12.75 -21.96
C SER A 447 -13.21 -11.47 -21.15
N GLU A 448 -14.06 -10.44 -21.30
CA GLU A 448 -13.98 -9.22 -20.48
C GLU A 448 -14.23 -9.52 -19.01
N VAL A 449 -15.23 -10.34 -18.68
CA VAL A 449 -15.51 -10.78 -17.31
C VAL A 449 -14.29 -11.49 -16.72
N TYR A 450 -13.69 -12.41 -17.49
CA TYR A 450 -12.50 -13.14 -17.07
C TYR A 450 -11.31 -12.20 -16.78
N HIS A 451 -10.99 -11.31 -17.71
CA HIS A 451 -9.84 -10.40 -17.58
C HIS A 451 -10.07 -9.35 -16.48
N THR A 452 -11.27 -8.77 -16.40
CA THR A 452 -11.63 -7.83 -15.34
C THR A 452 -11.48 -8.48 -13.96
N TYR A 453 -12.02 -9.69 -13.78
CA TYR A 453 -11.86 -10.39 -12.50
C TYR A 453 -10.40 -10.71 -12.19
N HIS A 454 -9.62 -11.15 -13.19
CA HIS A 454 -8.22 -11.52 -12.96
C HIS A 454 -7.34 -10.34 -12.55
N ASN A 455 -7.71 -9.11 -12.88
CA ASN A 455 -7.00 -7.93 -12.39
C ASN A 455 -7.10 -7.75 -10.86
N LEU A 456 -7.98 -8.48 -10.19
CA LEU A 456 -8.08 -8.47 -8.72
C LEU A 456 -6.75 -8.85 -8.02
N TRP A 457 -5.86 -9.61 -8.68
CA TRP A 457 -4.55 -9.95 -8.12
C TRP A 457 -3.68 -8.72 -7.78
N ARG A 458 -3.94 -7.58 -8.41
CA ARG A 458 -3.21 -6.33 -8.15
C ARG A 458 -3.48 -5.78 -6.75
N ILE A 459 -4.67 -6.03 -6.19
CA ILE A 459 -4.94 -5.64 -4.80
C ILE A 459 -4.19 -6.54 -3.82
N GLU A 460 -4.09 -7.85 -4.13
CA GLU A 460 -3.25 -8.77 -3.36
C GLU A 460 -1.77 -8.35 -3.40
N GLU A 461 -1.29 -7.88 -4.57
CA GLU A 461 0.05 -7.32 -4.71
C GLU A 461 0.23 -6.06 -3.86
N SER A 462 -0.77 -5.17 -3.79
CA SER A 462 -0.72 -3.98 -2.94
C SER A 462 -0.65 -4.34 -1.45
N PHE A 463 -1.38 -5.35 -1.01
CA PHE A 463 -1.24 -5.90 0.35
C PHE A 463 0.13 -6.55 0.58
N ARG A 464 0.67 -7.26 -0.41
CA ARG A 464 2.02 -7.85 -0.32
C ARG A 464 3.09 -6.77 -0.18
N ILE A 465 2.98 -5.67 -0.94
CA ILE A 465 3.87 -4.52 -0.79
C ILE A 465 3.80 -3.99 0.65
N MET A 466 2.61 -3.74 1.18
CA MET A 466 2.45 -3.27 2.56
C MET A 466 3.10 -4.21 3.57
N LYS A 467 2.78 -5.51 3.49
CA LYS A 467 3.18 -6.51 4.47
C LYS A 467 4.67 -6.86 4.42
N SER A 468 5.23 -6.98 3.22
CA SER A 468 6.57 -7.56 3.03
C SER A 468 7.61 -6.53 2.60
N GLN A 469 7.23 -5.55 1.77
CA GLN A 469 8.19 -4.59 1.24
C GLN A 469 8.30 -3.33 2.10
N LEU A 470 7.17 -2.92 2.68
CA LEU A 470 7.09 -1.76 3.57
C LEU A 470 7.05 -2.15 5.06
N ASP A 471 7.19 -3.43 5.41
CA ASP A 471 7.18 -3.92 6.79
C ASP A 471 6.07 -3.29 7.66
N ALA A 472 4.83 -3.26 7.15
CA ALA A 472 3.72 -2.68 7.89
C ALA A 472 3.41 -3.46 9.19
N ARG A 473 4.06 -4.58 9.41
CA ARG A 473 3.96 -5.44 10.60
C ARG A 473 5.33 -6.03 10.98
N PRO A 474 5.60 -6.35 12.26
CA PRO A 474 4.72 -6.13 13.41
C PRO A 474 4.54 -4.65 13.76
N VAL A 475 3.39 -4.32 14.38
CA VAL A 475 3.05 -2.96 14.80
C VAL A 475 3.19 -2.86 16.32
N TYR A 476 4.04 -1.95 16.79
CA TYR A 476 4.32 -1.74 18.22
C TYR A 476 3.61 -0.51 18.81
N LEU A 477 2.62 0.02 18.11
CA LEU A 477 1.81 1.16 18.54
C LEU A 477 0.60 0.66 19.35
N GLN A 478 0.12 1.50 20.28
CA GLN A 478 -0.94 1.10 21.21
C GLN A 478 -2.26 1.83 20.98
N LYS A 479 -2.23 3.15 20.72
CA LYS A 479 -3.43 3.94 20.49
C LYS A 479 -3.97 3.71 19.08
N GLU A 480 -5.29 3.63 18.95
CA GLU A 480 -5.99 3.44 17.67
C GLU A 480 -5.56 4.48 16.63
N ASP A 481 -5.55 5.78 16.98
CA ASP A 481 -5.14 6.83 16.05
C ASP A 481 -3.67 6.69 15.61
N THR A 482 -2.75 6.29 16.50
CA THR A 482 -1.36 6.07 16.10
C THR A 482 -1.20 4.86 15.20
N ILE A 483 -1.99 3.81 15.43
CA ILE A 483 -2.07 2.63 14.56
C ILE A 483 -2.62 3.02 13.19
N THR A 484 -3.71 3.79 13.16
CA THR A 484 -4.33 4.30 11.94
C THR A 484 -3.37 5.19 11.16
N GLY A 485 -2.66 6.11 11.84
CA GLY A 485 -1.63 6.94 11.23
C GLY A 485 -0.47 6.13 10.62
N HIS A 486 -0.07 5.04 11.29
CA HIS A 486 0.94 4.13 10.71
C HIS A 486 0.44 3.48 9.42
N PHE A 487 -0.79 2.96 9.40
CA PHE A 487 -1.35 2.35 8.20
C PHE A 487 -1.63 3.37 7.10
N LEU A 488 -2.01 4.61 7.45
CA LEU A 488 -2.11 5.71 6.49
C LEU A 488 -0.77 5.96 5.77
N ILE A 489 0.34 6.00 6.51
CA ILE A 489 1.68 6.18 5.92
C ILE A 489 2.00 5.02 4.96
N CYS A 490 1.72 3.78 5.36
CA CYS A 490 1.92 2.61 4.50
C CYS A 490 1.02 2.67 3.25
N TYR A 491 -0.24 3.06 3.41
CA TYR A 491 -1.18 3.25 2.31
C TYR A 491 -0.71 4.32 1.32
N LEU A 492 -0.31 5.49 1.81
CA LEU A 492 0.18 6.57 0.96
C LEU A 492 1.50 6.21 0.25
N ALA A 493 2.36 5.43 0.90
CA ALA A 493 3.56 4.90 0.25
C ALA A 493 3.21 3.95 -0.90
N VAL A 494 2.21 3.06 -0.73
CA VAL A 494 1.70 2.21 -1.82
C VAL A 494 1.03 3.04 -2.89
N LEU A 495 0.14 3.97 -2.53
CA LEU A 495 -0.56 4.86 -3.45
C LEU A 495 0.43 5.60 -4.38
N LEU A 496 1.43 6.27 -3.80
CA LEU A 496 2.44 7.00 -4.58
C LEU A 496 3.31 6.06 -5.43
N THR A 497 3.63 4.86 -4.92
CA THR A 497 4.38 3.85 -5.69
C THR A 497 3.58 3.34 -6.88
N ARG A 498 2.28 3.06 -6.71
CA ARG A 498 1.38 2.64 -7.79
C ARG A 498 1.15 3.76 -8.82
N LEU A 499 0.98 4.98 -8.34
CA LEU A 499 0.85 6.14 -9.22
C LEU A 499 2.14 6.35 -10.05
N LEU A 500 3.31 6.22 -9.42
CA LEU A 500 4.60 6.24 -10.12
C LEU A 500 4.67 5.11 -11.15
N GLN A 501 4.34 3.87 -10.77
CA GLN A 501 4.40 2.70 -11.63
C GLN A 501 3.51 2.85 -12.87
N PHE A 502 2.21 3.14 -12.67
CA PHE A 502 1.23 3.07 -13.75
C PHE A 502 1.12 4.37 -14.54
N LYS A 503 1.15 5.53 -13.87
CA LYS A 503 0.87 6.82 -14.53
C LYS A 503 2.14 7.56 -14.97
N VAL A 504 3.27 7.34 -14.32
CA VAL A 504 4.54 8.01 -14.68
C VAL A 504 5.44 7.09 -15.50
N LEU A 505 5.61 5.84 -15.07
CA LEU A 505 6.49 4.86 -15.72
C LEU A 505 5.79 4.00 -16.76
N GLY A 506 4.44 4.06 -16.87
CA GLY A 506 3.65 3.31 -17.86
C GLY A 506 3.75 1.80 -17.70
N ASP A 507 3.82 1.30 -16.47
CA ASP A 507 3.94 -0.12 -16.07
C ASP A 507 5.16 -0.86 -16.68
N ARG A 508 6.20 -0.11 -17.08
CA ARG A 508 7.44 -0.67 -17.66
C ARG A 508 8.32 -1.39 -16.64
N TYR A 509 8.12 -1.14 -15.37
CA TYR A 509 8.86 -1.73 -14.25
C TYR A 509 7.88 -2.33 -13.26
N CYS A 510 8.18 -3.50 -12.73
CA CYS A 510 7.35 -4.10 -11.69
C CYS A 510 7.53 -3.36 -10.35
N SER A 511 6.59 -3.56 -9.44
CA SER A 511 6.63 -2.91 -8.12
C SER A 511 7.89 -3.26 -7.32
N GLU A 512 8.41 -4.47 -7.51
CA GLU A 512 9.62 -4.94 -6.84
C GLU A 512 10.87 -4.20 -7.33
N ASP A 513 11.00 -3.96 -8.63
CA ASP A 513 12.12 -3.19 -9.21
C ASP A 513 12.13 -1.76 -8.67
N ILE A 514 10.95 -1.13 -8.62
CA ILE A 514 10.77 0.25 -8.12
C ILE A 514 11.17 0.33 -6.64
N LEU A 515 10.68 -0.59 -5.82
CA LEU A 515 10.96 -0.61 -4.37
C LEU A 515 12.42 -0.97 -4.08
N ASN A 516 13.03 -1.85 -4.89
CA ASN A 516 14.46 -2.15 -4.80
C ASN A 516 15.30 -0.91 -5.13
N PHE A 517 14.93 -0.16 -6.17
CA PHE A 517 15.57 1.12 -6.46
C PHE A 517 15.48 2.08 -5.27
N PHE A 518 14.31 2.22 -4.64
CA PHE A 518 14.16 3.10 -3.47
C PHE A 518 15.11 2.72 -2.34
N LYS A 519 15.30 1.44 -2.08
CA LYS A 519 16.14 0.92 -0.99
C LYS A 519 17.64 0.98 -1.32
N GLN A 520 18.00 0.84 -2.58
CA GLN A 520 19.40 0.70 -3.00
C GLN A 520 20.06 2.02 -3.40
N PHE A 521 19.29 3.00 -3.89
CA PHE A 521 19.87 4.23 -4.36
C PHE A 521 20.36 5.12 -3.21
N ARG A 522 21.66 5.09 -2.97
CA ARG A 522 22.36 5.73 -1.86
C ARG A 522 23.55 6.52 -2.36
N ALA A 523 23.94 7.54 -1.61
CA ALA A 523 25.12 8.32 -1.92
C ALA A 523 25.91 8.68 -0.64
N ALA A 524 27.22 8.72 -0.74
CA ALA A 524 28.09 9.31 0.27
C ALA A 524 28.16 10.82 0.06
N ARG A 525 27.91 11.61 1.10
CA ARG A 525 28.08 13.07 1.07
C ARG A 525 29.51 13.44 1.44
N VAL A 526 30.35 13.71 0.44
CA VAL A 526 31.76 14.04 0.65
C VAL A 526 32.01 15.55 0.86
N SER A 527 31.07 16.42 0.44
CA SER A 527 31.04 17.84 0.75
C SER A 527 29.63 18.40 0.66
N GLU A 528 29.44 19.71 0.95
CA GLU A 528 28.12 20.36 0.82
C GLU A 528 27.43 20.15 -0.54
N ARG A 529 28.22 20.00 -1.61
CA ARG A 529 27.72 19.94 -3.00
C ARG A 529 28.15 18.68 -3.76
N LYS A 530 28.98 17.82 -3.15
CA LYS A 530 29.51 16.64 -3.81
C LYS A 530 28.99 15.37 -3.16
N TYR A 531 28.34 14.56 -3.96
CA TYR A 531 27.84 13.25 -3.59
C TYR A 531 28.47 12.20 -4.50
N ILE A 532 28.84 11.08 -3.93
CA ILE A 532 29.33 9.91 -4.67
C ILE A 532 28.27 8.83 -4.60
N ASN A 533 27.84 8.32 -5.75
CA ASN A 533 26.87 7.24 -5.82
C ASN A 533 27.47 5.96 -5.24
N LEU A 534 26.76 5.34 -4.27
CA LEU A 534 27.12 4.07 -3.62
C LEU A 534 26.31 2.88 -4.15
N THR A 535 25.41 3.12 -5.11
CA THR A 535 24.59 2.05 -5.70
C THR A 535 25.49 1.13 -6.51
N ARG A 536 25.42 -0.17 -6.23
CA ARG A 536 26.18 -1.21 -6.93
C ARG A 536 25.43 -1.72 -8.15
#